data_de2ef8b32e59e6aba65866997aa4d7f5
#
_entry.id   de2ef8b32e59e6aba65866997aa4d7f5
#
_cell.length_a   1.000
_cell.length_b   1.000
_cell.length_c   1.000
_cell.angle_alpha   90.00
_cell.angle_beta   90.00
_cell.angle_gamma   90.00
#
_symmetry.space_group_name_H-M   'P 1'
#
loop_
_entity.id
_entity.type
_entity.pdbx_description
1 polymer ?
#
loop_
_entity_poly.entity_id
_entity_poly.type
_entity_poly.pdbx_seq_one_letter_code
_entity_poly.pdbx_strand_id
1 'polypeptide(L)'
;GLASGDRRLISAIPQALAETELVCSSVNVATTKAGINMDAVRLMGERILDVAHATKDRDAIGCAKLVVFCNIPQDVPFMAGAYLGVGEPDVVIDVGVSGPGVVKKALDRAVKAKGEYLTITDAAEVIKHTAYKVTRVGEIIGNEVAKRLNLPFGVADLSLAPTPAVGDSVGEIFQSLGLSSIGAPGTTAIL
;
A
#
# COMPACT_ATOMS: atom_id res chain seq x y z
N GLY A 1 17.54 -21.78 7.24
CA GLY A 1 18.21 -20.48 7.08
C GLY A 1 18.04 -19.92 5.66
N LEU A 2 18.43 -18.67 5.45
CA LEU A 2 18.40 -18.02 4.13
C LEU A 2 19.40 -18.64 3.17
N ALA A 3 19.00 -18.88 1.91
CA ALA A 3 19.91 -19.26 0.84
C ALA A 3 20.94 -18.13 0.54
N SER A 4 22.07 -18.48 -0.06
CA SER A 4 23.12 -17.50 -0.37
C SER A 4 22.66 -16.43 -1.38
N GLY A 5 21.78 -16.80 -2.31
CA GLY A 5 21.16 -15.88 -3.26
C GLY A 5 20.28 -14.85 -2.58
N ASP A 6 19.43 -15.29 -1.66
CA ASP A 6 18.54 -14.40 -0.88
C ASP A 6 19.33 -13.39 -0.06
N ARG A 7 20.43 -13.84 0.58
CA ARG A 7 21.30 -12.92 1.34
C ARG A 7 21.92 -11.85 0.46
N ARG A 8 22.35 -12.19 -0.76
CA ARG A 8 22.93 -11.21 -1.70
C ARG A 8 21.88 -10.20 -2.16
N LEU A 9 20.68 -10.64 -2.51
CA LEU A 9 19.58 -9.77 -2.91
C LEU A 9 19.21 -8.80 -1.78
N ILE A 10 18.98 -9.32 -0.57
CA ILE A 10 18.65 -8.50 0.60
C ILE A 10 19.76 -7.49 0.91
N SER A 11 21.03 -7.90 0.76
CA SER A 11 22.18 -7.01 1.00
C SER A 11 22.33 -5.90 -0.05
N ALA A 12 21.78 -6.07 -1.25
CA ALA A 12 21.80 -5.05 -2.30
C ALA A 12 20.68 -4.00 -2.15
N ILE A 13 19.66 -4.26 -1.34
CA ILE A 13 18.50 -3.36 -1.16
C ILE A 13 18.89 -1.92 -0.78
N PRO A 14 19.77 -1.67 0.21
CA PRO A 14 20.11 -0.31 0.62
C PRO A 14 20.67 0.52 -0.53
N GLN A 15 21.59 -0.05 -1.31
CA GLN A 15 22.17 0.63 -2.45
C GLN A 15 21.12 0.87 -3.55
N ALA A 16 20.35 -0.15 -3.92
CA ALA A 16 19.33 -0.05 -4.95
C ALA A 16 18.29 1.03 -4.64
N LEU A 17 17.83 1.12 -3.39
CA LEU A 17 16.86 2.13 -2.97
C LEU A 17 17.46 3.54 -2.82
N ALA A 18 18.77 3.65 -2.56
CA ALA A 18 19.47 4.94 -2.53
C ALA A 18 19.70 5.50 -3.92
N GLU A 19 20.04 4.66 -4.90
CA GLU A 19 20.41 5.06 -6.26
C GLU A 19 19.22 5.25 -7.21
N THR A 20 18.02 4.77 -6.82
CA THR A 20 16.82 4.83 -7.67
C THR A 20 15.69 5.61 -7.00
N GLU A 21 14.86 6.28 -7.81
CA GLU A 21 13.70 7.01 -7.30
C GLU A 21 12.43 6.16 -7.24
N LEU A 22 12.17 5.40 -8.27
CA LEU A 22 10.90 4.67 -8.47
C LEU A 22 10.94 3.20 -8.03
N VAL A 23 12.12 2.65 -7.81
CA VAL A 23 12.25 1.25 -7.39
C VAL A 23 11.88 1.12 -5.92
N CYS A 24 10.94 0.23 -5.65
CA CYS A 24 10.59 -0.23 -4.30
C CYS A 24 11.04 -1.69 -4.12
N SER A 25 11.12 -2.13 -2.89
CA SER A 25 11.50 -3.51 -2.57
C SER A 25 10.62 -4.09 -1.49
N SER A 26 10.40 -5.39 -1.54
CA SER A 26 9.70 -6.12 -0.49
C SER A 26 10.40 -7.42 -0.14
N VAL A 27 10.30 -7.81 1.12
CA VAL A 27 10.81 -9.10 1.61
C VAL A 27 9.75 -9.74 2.48
N ASN A 28 9.40 -10.99 2.21
CA ASN A 28 8.50 -11.75 3.07
C ASN A 28 9.31 -12.62 4.03
N VAL A 29 9.20 -12.37 5.33
CA VAL A 29 10.00 -13.05 6.36
C VAL A 29 9.27 -14.20 7.04
N ALA A 30 8.00 -14.44 6.71
CA ALA A 30 7.21 -15.52 7.30
C ALA A 30 6.14 -16.03 6.35
N THR A 31 5.79 -17.30 6.48
CA THR A 31 4.61 -17.89 5.86
C THR A 31 3.90 -18.79 6.87
N THR A 32 2.59 -18.99 6.70
CA THR A 32 1.82 -19.94 7.53
C THR A 32 2.43 -21.35 7.47
N LYS A 33 2.96 -21.76 6.32
CA LYS A 33 3.55 -23.08 6.10
C LYS A 33 4.94 -23.24 6.75
N ALA A 34 5.79 -22.22 6.64
CA ALA A 34 7.19 -22.30 7.06
C ALA A 34 7.47 -21.63 8.42
N GLY A 35 6.50 -20.89 8.95
CA GLY A 35 6.69 -20.07 10.15
C GLY A 35 7.55 -18.82 9.89
N ILE A 36 8.04 -18.21 10.95
CA ILE A 36 8.87 -16.99 10.89
C ILE A 36 10.34 -17.37 10.70
N ASN A 37 10.97 -16.77 9.71
CA ASN A 37 12.41 -16.90 9.48
C ASN A 37 13.17 -15.83 10.29
N MET A 38 13.62 -16.18 11.48
CA MET A 38 14.31 -15.23 12.38
C MET A 38 15.64 -14.72 11.83
N ASP A 39 16.33 -15.48 10.98
CA ASP A 39 17.55 -15.00 10.28
C ASP A 39 17.19 -13.88 9.29
N ALA A 40 16.07 -14.03 8.57
CA ALA A 40 15.58 -12.99 7.68
C ALA A 40 15.12 -11.75 8.46
N VAL A 41 14.41 -11.92 9.57
CA VAL A 41 13.98 -10.81 10.43
C VAL A 41 15.17 -10.00 10.93
N ARG A 42 16.21 -10.67 11.44
CA ARG A 42 17.43 -9.99 11.90
C ARG A 42 18.12 -9.24 10.77
N LEU A 43 18.32 -9.92 9.64
CA LEU A 43 18.99 -9.32 8.49
C LEU A 43 18.21 -8.12 7.96
N MET A 44 16.87 -8.19 7.91
CA MET A 44 16.05 -7.06 7.49
C MET A 44 16.13 -5.89 8.45
N GLY A 45 16.19 -6.13 9.76
CA GLY A 45 16.41 -5.07 10.75
C GLY A 45 17.71 -4.30 10.50
N GLU A 46 18.80 -5.01 10.22
CA GLU A 46 20.09 -4.40 9.85
C GLU A 46 19.95 -3.60 8.54
N ARG A 47 19.33 -4.18 7.52
CA ARG A 47 19.17 -3.52 6.19
C ARG A 47 18.27 -2.28 6.25
N ILE A 48 17.25 -2.25 7.08
CA ILE A 48 16.41 -1.06 7.29
C ILE A 48 17.26 0.10 7.83
N LEU A 49 18.15 -0.16 8.79
CA LEU A 49 19.07 0.85 9.30
C LEU A 49 20.04 1.33 8.21
N ASP A 50 20.56 0.42 7.40
CA ASP A 50 21.44 0.79 6.28
C ASP A 50 20.71 1.65 5.23
N VAL A 51 19.45 1.33 4.91
CA VAL A 51 18.60 2.15 4.03
C VAL A 51 18.39 3.53 4.62
N ALA A 52 18.09 3.63 5.91
CA ALA A 52 17.92 4.91 6.60
C ALA A 52 19.20 5.76 6.52
N HIS A 53 20.34 5.15 6.80
CA HIS A 53 21.65 5.83 6.69
C HIS A 53 21.99 6.24 5.25
N ALA A 54 21.75 5.37 4.27
CA ALA A 54 22.06 5.64 2.87
C ALA A 54 21.18 6.75 2.26
N THR A 55 20.02 7.03 2.85
CA THR A 55 19.07 8.05 2.36
C THR A 55 18.80 9.17 3.37
N LYS A 56 19.63 9.31 4.41
CA LYS A 56 19.46 10.28 5.51
C LYS A 56 19.33 11.74 5.02
N ASP A 57 20.05 12.09 3.96
CA ASP A 57 20.04 13.46 3.40
C ASP A 57 18.75 13.76 2.61
N ARG A 58 17.87 12.78 2.47
CA ARG A 58 16.55 12.86 1.85
C ARG A 58 15.46 12.34 2.81
N ASP A 59 15.57 12.70 4.09
CA ASP A 59 14.62 12.31 5.15
C ASP A 59 14.38 10.80 5.27
N ALA A 60 15.41 10.00 4.99
CA ALA A 60 15.37 8.54 4.99
C ALA A 60 14.27 7.96 4.08
N ILE A 61 13.96 8.61 2.96
CA ILE A 61 12.88 8.23 2.03
C ILE A 61 13.02 6.78 1.52
N GLY A 62 14.22 6.23 1.50
CA GLY A 62 14.44 4.83 1.15
C GLY A 62 13.66 3.86 2.02
N CYS A 63 13.43 4.18 3.29
CA CYS A 63 12.63 3.36 4.20
C CYS A 63 11.15 3.33 3.80
N ALA A 64 10.62 4.38 3.18
CA ALA A 64 9.25 4.40 2.65
C ALA A 64 9.10 3.56 1.37
N LYS A 65 10.20 3.12 0.77
CA LYS A 65 10.23 2.25 -0.42
C LYS A 65 10.55 0.78 -0.09
N LEU A 66 10.64 0.43 1.18
CA LEU A 66 10.97 -0.92 1.65
C LEU A 66 9.85 -1.46 2.54
N VAL A 67 9.31 -2.61 2.15
CA VAL A 67 8.28 -3.30 2.93
C VAL A 67 8.80 -4.66 3.40
N VAL A 68 8.59 -4.96 4.67
CA VAL A 68 8.83 -6.29 5.23
C VAL A 68 7.49 -6.92 5.54
N PHE A 69 7.14 -7.94 4.77
CA PHE A 69 5.90 -8.68 4.93
C PHE A 69 6.05 -9.86 5.89
N CYS A 70 4.96 -10.17 6.57
CA CYS A 70 4.82 -11.38 7.36
C CYS A 70 3.55 -12.11 6.92
N ASN A 71 3.71 -13.25 6.26
CA ASN A 71 2.62 -14.07 5.76
C ASN A 71 1.71 -13.37 4.73
N ILE A 72 2.31 -12.59 3.83
CA ILE A 72 1.54 -11.94 2.76
C ILE A 72 1.02 -12.99 1.75
N PRO A 73 -0.21 -12.84 1.25
CA PRO A 73 -0.67 -13.59 0.08
C PRO A 73 0.20 -13.33 -1.15
N GLN A 74 0.27 -14.31 -2.06
CA GLN A 74 1.01 -14.15 -3.31
C GLN A 74 0.31 -13.16 -4.25
N ASP A 75 1.10 -12.52 -5.10
CA ASP A 75 0.66 -11.65 -6.20
C ASP A 75 -0.25 -10.50 -5.73
N VAL A 76 0.18 -9.83 -4.67
CA VAL A 76 -0.54 -8.70 -4.08
C VAL A 76 0.21 -7.40 -4.40
N PRO A 77 -0.44 -6.42 -5.05
CA PRO A 77 0.10 -5.08 -5.18
C PRO A 77 0.08 -4.37 -3.83
N PHE A 78 1.12 -3.60 -3.56
CA PHE A 78 1.22 -2.76 -2.38
C PHE A 78 1.96 -1.46 -2.74
N MET A 79 1.55 -0.33 -2.19
CA MET A 79 2.04 1.00 -2.59
C MET A 79 3.56 1.17 -2.47
N ALA A 80 4.18 0.56 -1.45
CA ALA A 80 5.61 0.69 -1.19
C ALA A 80 6.42 -0.56 -1.59
N GLY A 81 5.82 -1.54 -2.25
CA GLY A 81 6.53 -2.74 -2.68
C GLY A 81 5.60 -3.93 -2.81
N ALA A 82 5.19 -4.23 -4.03
CA ALA A 82 4.38 -5.40 -4.33
C ALA A 82 5.08 -6.70 -3.97
N TYR A 83 4.33 -7.76 -3.74
CA TYR A 83 4.85 -9.11 -3.55
C TYR A 83 4.43 -10.01 -4.71
N LEU A 84 5.41 -10.44 -5.49
CA LEU A 84 5.24 -11.47 -6.51
C LEU A 84 5.54 -12.82 -5.89
N GLY A 85 4.59 -13.74 -5.98
CA GLY A 85 4.75 -15.10 -5.48
C GLY A 85 5.57 -16.01 -6.40
N VAL A 86 5.59 -17.30 -6.08
CA VAL A 86 6.22 -18.35 -6.90
C VAL A 86 5.28 -18.85 -8.01
N GLY A 87 4.61 -17.92 -8.68
CA GLY A 87 3.71 -18.20 -9.80
C GLY A 87 4.44 -18.41 -11.12
N GLU A 88 3.66 -18.63 -12.20
CA GLU A 88 4.23 -18.79 -13.54
C GLU A 88 4.80 -17.50 -14.15
N PRO A 89 4.18 -16.31 -13.99
CA PRO A 89 4.74 -15.10 -14.60
C PRO A 89 5.94 -14.57 -13.81
N ASP A 90 7.03 -14.29 -14.52
CA ASP A 90 8.18 -13.57 -13.95
C ASP A 90 7.91 -12.08 -13.75
N VAL A 91 6.90 -11.55 -14.46
CA VAL A 91 6.47 -10.15 -14.42
C VAL A 91 4.97 -10.08 -14.55
N VAL A 92 4.33 -9.25 -13.73
CA VAL A 92 2.89 -8.99 -13.78
C VAL A 92 2.63 -7.49 -13.64
N ILE A 93 1.58 -7.00 -14.30
CA ILE A 93 1.11 -5.62 -14.14
C ILE A 93 -0.03 -5.63 -13.13
N ASP A 94 0.18 -4.97 -12.00
CA ASP A 94 -0.83 -4.68 -11.02
C ASP A 94 -1.08 -3.16 -10.94
N VAL A 95 -2.27 -2.79 -10.51
CA VAL A 95 -2.63 -1.38 -10.29
C VAL A 95 -2.93 -1.15 -8.83
N GLY A 96 -2.06 -0.39 -8.15
CA GLY A 96 -2.33 0.13 -6.80
C GLY A 96 -2.87 1.55 -6.89
N VAL A 97 -4.02 1.80 -6.26
CA VAL A 97 -4.64 3.13 -6.22
C VAL A 97 -4.63 3.66 -4.80
N SER A 98 -4.08 4.87 -4.60
CA SER A 98 -4.30 5.64 -3.37
C SER A 98 -5.70 6.22 -3.38
N GLY A 99 -6.55 5.72 -2.49
CA GLY A 99 -7.97 6.03 -2.48
C GLY A 99 -8.46 7.12 -1.53
N PRO A 100 -7.71 7.52 -0.48
CA PRO A 100 -8.26 8.40 0.56
C PRO A 100 -8.77 9.71 0.01
N GLY A 101 -8.03 10.37 -0.87
CA GLY A 101 -8.42 11.66 -1.45
C GLY A 101 -9.70 11.61 -2.29
N VAL A 102 -9.90 10.51 -3.02
CA VAL A 102 -11.12 10.33 -3.84
C VAL A 102 -12.33 10.07 -2.95
N VAL A 103 -12.16 9.20 -1.94
CA VAL A 103 -13.21 8.87 -0.96
C VAL A 103 -13.57 10.10 -0.14
N LYS A 104 -12.58 10.83 0.37
CA LYS A 104 -12.80 12.09 1.10
C LYS A 104 -13.63 13.07 0.30
N LYS A 105 -13.24 13.35 -0.95
CA LYS A 105 -14.00 14.26 -1.83
C LYS A 105 -15.45 13.81 -2.06
N ALA A 106 -15.69 12.51 -2.17
CA ALA A 106 -17.03 11.97 -2.35
C ALA A 106 -17.86 12.17 -1.07
N LEU A 107 -17.27 11.90 0.10
CA LEU A 107 -17.91 12.13 1.40
C LEU A 107 -18.18 13.61 1.67
N ASP A 108 -17.22 14.50 1.44
CA ASP A 108 -17.38 15.95 1.61
C ASP A 108 -18.56 16.48 0.77
N ARG A 109 -18.76 15.95 -0.44
CA ARG A 109 -19.93 16.29 -1.27
C ARG A 109 -21.22 15.77 -0.65
N ALA A 110 -21.23 14.56 -0.11
CA ALA A 110 -22.41 13.98 0.54
C ALA A 110 -22.77 14.73 1.83
N VAL A 111 -21.77 15.06 2.64
CA VAL A 111 -21.93 15.89 3.85
C VAL A 111 -22.48 17.27 3.48
N LYS A 112 -21.94 17.92 2.45
CA LYS A 112 -22.46 19.21 1.98
C LYS A 112 -23.90 19.15 1.47
N ALA A 113 -24.30 18.03 0.87
CA ALA A 113 -25.64 17.86 0.32
C ALA A 113 -26.68 17.48 1.38
N LYS A 114 -26.33 16.66 2.36
CA LYS A 114 -27.29 16.13 3.36
C LYS A 114 -27.15 16.75 4.76
N GLY A 115 -26.02 17.36 5.09
CA GLY A 115 -25.75 17.94 6.40
C GLY A 115 -25.94 16.93 7.52
N GLU A 116 -26.67 17.33 8.57
CA GLU A 116 -26.97 16.50 9.74
C GLU A 116 -27.83 15.26 9.42
N TYR A 117 -28.43 15.19 8.24
CA TYR A 117 -29.22 14.04 7.78
C TYR A 117 -28.37 12.94 7.13
N LEU A 118 -27.04 13.10 7.03
CA LEU A 118 -26.16 12.05 6.53
C LEU A 118 -26.03 10.94 7.58
N THR A 119 -26.53 9.75 7.23
CA THR A 119 -26.42 8.58 8.09
C THR A 119 -25.11 7.83 7.83
N ILE A 120 -24.70 6.96 8.77
CA ILE A 120 -23.56 6.05 8.58
C ILE A 120 -23.77 5.13 7.36
N THR A 121 -25.00 4.68 7.15
CA THR A 121 -25.37 3.88 5.98
C THR A 121 -25.16 4.65 4.67
N ASP A 122 -25.55 5.93 4.63
CA ASP A 122 -25.29 6.77 3.46
C ASP A 122 -23.80 6.94 3.20
N ALA A 123 -23.01 7.16 4.24
CA ALA A 123 -21.56 7.27 4.14
C ALA A 123 -20.92 5.97 3.62
N ALA A 124 -21.35 4.82 4.13
CA ALA A 124 -20.90 3.51 3.67
C ALA A 124 -21.22 3.29 2.18
N GLU A 125 -22.41 3.66 1.72
CA GLU A 125 -22.77 3.57 0.30
C GLU A 125 -21.93 4.52 -0.57
N VAL A 126 -21.62 5.72 -0.12
CA VAL A 126 -20.73 6.65 -0.82
C VAL A 126 -19.33 6.07 -0.96
N ILE A 127 -18.79 5.51 0.12
CA ILE A 127 -17.47 4.85 0.12
C ILE A 127 -17.47 3.66 -0.84
N LYS A 128 -18.44 2.77 -0.72
CA LYS A 128 -18.58 1.59 -1.57
C LYS A 128 -18.66 1.95 -3.05
N HIS A 129 -19.55 2.87 -3.42
CA HIS A 129 -19.66 3.33 -4.81
C HIS A 129 -18.38 3.97 -5.34
N THR A 130 -17.69 4.72 -4.49
CA THR A 130 -16.42 5.35 -4.87
C THR A 130 -15.34 4.29 -5.09
N ALA A 131 -15.23 3.32 -4.18
CA ALA A 131 -14.29 2.20 -4.30
C ALA A 131 -14.51 1.43 -5.60
N TYR A 132 -15.74 1.03 -5.92
CA TYR A 132 -16.07 0.35 -7.16
C TYR A 132 -15.70 1.14 -8.43
N LYS A 133 -15.96 2.45 -8.43
CA LYS A 133 -15.60 3.29 -9.58
C LYS A 133 -14.10 3.36 -9.80
N VAL A 134 -13.35 3.55 -8.71
CA VAL A 134 -11.90 3.71 -8.76
C VAL A 134 -11.22 2.40 -9.17
N THR A 135 -11.60 1.27 -8.56
CA THR A 135 -11.05 -0.03 -8.92
C THR A 135 -11.40 -0.41 -10.36
N ARG A 136 -12.62 -0.11 -10.81
CA ARG A 136 -12.99 -0.37 -12.22
C ARG A 136 -12.16 0.45 -13.21
N VAL A 137 -11.88 1.72 -12.92
CA VAL A 137 -10.98 2.55 -13.73
C VAL A 137 -9.57 1.99 -13.71
N GLY A 138 -9.08 1.60 -12.54
CA GLY A 138 -7.77 0.95 -12.37
C GLY A 138 -7.65 -0.32 -13.22
N GLU A 139 -8.66 -1.19 -13.18
CA GLU A 139 -8.70 -2.41 -13.97
C GLU A 139 -8.67 -2.13 -15.49
N ILE A 140 -9.46 -1.17 -15.97
CA ILE A 140 -9.49 -0.80 -17.40
C ILE A 140 -8.12 -0.30 -17.86
N ILE A 141 -7.50 0.60 -17.08
CA ILE A 141 -6.18 1.16 -17.40
C ILE A 141 -5.11 0.06 -17.32
N GLY A 142 -5.13 -0.74 -16.27
CA GLY A 142 -4.17 -1.83 -16.07
C GLY A 142 -4.19 -2.86 -17.20
N ASN A 143 -5.37 -3.27 -17.64
CA ASN A 143 -5.53 -4.17 -18.77
C ASN A 143 -4.99 -3.56 -20.08
N GLU A 144 -5.23 -2.27 -20.32
CA GLU A 144 -4.71 -1.59 -21.53
C GLU A 144 -3.17 -1.48 -21.48
N VAL A 145 -2.59 -1.18 -20.32
CA VAL A 145 -1.13 -1.13 -20.14
C VAL A 145 -0.52 -2.52 -20.35
N ALA A 146 -1.10 -3.53 -19.71
CA ALA A 146 -0.65 -4.93 -19.83
C ALA A 146 -0.66 -5.39 -21.27
N LYS A 147 -1.73 -5.08 -22.01
CA LYS A 147 -1.84 -5.38 -23.44
C LYS A 147 -0.75 -4.69 -24.27
N ARG A 148 -0.48 -3.40 -24.02
CA ARG A 148 0.57 -2.64 -24.76
C ARG A 148 1.96 -3.17 -24.47
N LEU A 149 2.23 -3.61 -23.26
CA LEU A 149 3.52 -4.16 -22.84
C LEU A 149 3.66 -5.66 -23.13
N ASN A 150 2.59 -6.32 -23.59
CA ASN A 150 2.52 -7.76 -23.77
C ASN A 150 2.89 -8.53 -22.47
N LEU A 151 2.32 -8.08 -21.36
CA LEU A 151 2.51 -8.68 -20.03
C LEU A 151 1.14 -9.10 -19.47
N PRO A 152 1.09 -10.08 -18.54
CA PRO A 152 -0.16 -10.42 -17.86
C PRO A 152 -0.62 -9.28 -16.95
N PHE A 153 -1.94 -9.09 -16.87
CA PHE A 153 -2.58 -8.25 -15.85
C PHE A 153 -2.98 -9.13 -14.67
N GLY A 154 -2.63 -8.71 -13.45
CA GLY A 154 -3.00 -9.37 -12.21
C GLY A 154 -4.25 -8.74 -11.60
N VAL A 155 -4.07 -7.77 -10.70
CA VAL A 155 -5.17 -7.19 -9.92
C VAL A 155 -5.11 -5.67 -9.87
N ALA A 156 -6.27 -5.07 -9.57
CA ALA A 156 -6.38 -3.66 -9.16
C ALA A 156 -6.71 -3.61 -7.66
N ASP A 157 -5.89 -2.94 -6.90
CA ASP A 157 -6.06 -2.74 -5.45
C ASP A 157 -6.36 -1.29 -5.13
N LEU A 158 -7.25 -1.07 -4.15
CA LEU A 158 -7.54 0.23 -3.58
C LEU A 158 -7.08 0.29 -2.14
N SER A 159 -6.09 1.12 -1.88
CA SER A 159 -5.55 1.35 -0.55
C SER A 159 -6.14 2.60 0.10
N LEU A 160 -6.54 2.51 1.37
CA LEU A 160 -6.97 3.64 2.21
C LEU A 160 -5.93 3.88 3.30
N ALA A 161 -4.75 4.33 2.92
CA ALA A 161 -3.61 4.46 3.82
C ALA A 161 -3.64 5.74 4.67
N PRO A 162 -3.06 5.73 5.87
CA PRO A 162 -2.81 6.92 6.68
C PRO A 162 -1.55 7.63 6.18
N THR A 163 -1.64 8.38 5.09
CA THR A 163 -0.50 9.13 4.56
C THR A 163 -0.39 10.52 5.22
N PRO A 164 0.79 11.13 5.26
CA PRO A 164 0.95 12.52 5.73
C PRO A 164 0.51 13.56 4.69
N ALA A 165 0.14 13.13 3.48
CA ALA A 165 -0.27 14.02 2.41
C ALA A 165 -1.63 14.65 2.71
N VAL A 166 -1.69 15.98 2.68
CA VAL A 166 -2.94 16.73 2.89
C VAL A 166 -3.93 16.41 1.78
N GLY A 167 -5.13 16.01 2.16
CA GLY A 167 -6.20 15.64 1.24
C GLY A 167 -6.15 14.17 0.76
N ASP A 168 -5.19 13.37 1.22
CA ASP A 168 -5.03 11.96 0.82
C ASP A 168 -4.70 11.04 2.01
N SER A 169 -5.42 11.18 3.11
CA SER A 169 -5.25 10.32 4.30
C SER A 169 -6.59 9.75 4.76
N VAL A 170 -6.61 8.50 5.19
CA VAL A 170 -7.78 7.88 5.83
C VAL A 170 -8.19 8.65 7.10
N GLY A 171 -7.25 9.28 7.80
CA GLY A 171 -7.56 10.15 8.94
C GLY A 171 -8.47 11.32 8.57
N GLU A 172 -8.32 11.89 7.38
CA GLU A 172 -9.19 12.96 6.88
C GLU A 172 -10.57 12.46 6.47
N ILE A 173 -10.69 11.20 6.06
CA ILE A 173 -12.00 10.56 5.85
C ILE A 173 -12.77 10.53 7.16
N PHE A 174 -12.12 10.15 8.26
CA PHE A 174 -12.75 10.13 9.58
C PHE A 174 -13.17 11.53 10.05
N GLN A 175 -12.36 12.54 9.77
CA GLN A 175 -12.74 13.93 10.04
C GLN A 175 -13.93 14.37 9.21
N SER A 176 -14.03 14.00 7.94
CA SER A 176 -15.21 14.27 7.09
C SER A 176 -16.49 13.61 7.63
N LEU A 177 -16.35 12.50 8.36
CA LEU A 177 -17.45 11.82 9.05
C LEU A 177 -17.76 12.40 10.46
N GLY A 178 -17.11 13.50 10.84
CA GLY A 178 -17.36 14.23 12.09
C GLY A 178 -16.48 13.84 13.26
N LEU A 179 -15.45 13.00 13.06
CA LEU A 179 -14.50 12.68 14.11
C LEU A 179 -13.55 13.86 14.35
N SER A 180 -13.47 14.34 15.59
CA SER A 180 -12.60 15.48 15.93
C SER A 180 -11.11 15.13 15.92
N SER A 181 -10.77 13.90 16.32
CA SER A 181 -9.40 13.35 16.30
C SER A 181 -9.43 11.83 16.36
N ILE A 182 -8.40 11.19 15.83
CA ILE A 182 -8.23 9.73 15.95
C ILE A 182 -8.05 9.38 17.43
N GLY A 183 -8.79 8.38 17.90
CA GLY A 183 -8.86 7.98 19.31
C GLY A 183 -9.98 8.63 20.12
N ALA A 184 -10.66 9.67 19.57
CA ALA A 184 -11.85 10.22 20.20
C ALA A 184 -13.02 9.21 20.21
N PRO A 185 -14.01 9.39 21.10
CA PRO A 185 -15.22 8.56 21.10
C PRO A 185 -15.88 8.55 19.69
N GLY A 186 -16.21 7.35 19.23
CA GLY A 186 -16.74 7.15 17.87
C GLY A 186 -15.72 6.63 16.85
N THR A 187 -14.42 6.67 17.13
CA THR A 187 -13.38 6.19 16.20
C THR A 187 -13.62 4.75 15.76
N THR A 188 -13.89 3.83 16.70
CA THR A 188 -14.19 2.42 16.42
C THR A 188 -15.50 2.18 15.67
N ALA A 189 -16.43 3.12 15.71
CA ALA A 189 -17.68 3.00 14.96
C ALA A 189 -17.55 3.41 13.49
N ILE A 190 -16.52 4.20 13.19
CA ILE A 190 -16.22 4.68 11.82
C ILE A 190 -15.25 3.74 11.11
N LEU A 191 -14.36 3.07 11.86
CA LEU A 191 -13.44 2.05 11.34
C LEU A 191 -14.20 0.81 10.82
#